data_e284670b7721a037bff36d4f721fa737
#
_entry.id   e284670b7721a037bff36d4f721fa737
#
_cell.length_a   1.000
_cell.length_b   1.000
_cell.length_c   1.000
_cell.angle_alpha   90.00
_cell.angle_beta   90.00
_cell.angle_gamma   90.00
#
_symmetry.space_group_name_H-M   'P 1'
#
loop_
_entity.id
_entity.type
_entity.pdbx_description
1 polymer ?
#
loop_
_entity_poly.entity_id
_entity_poly.type
_entity_poly.pdbx_seq_one_letter_code
_entity_poly.pdbx_strand_id
1 'polypeptide(L)'
;MKKNILTVMLAAAVMLVASASYASGNKTAVGAKGYTVHSVIDGRESTTAYNKKGHWLYTIQRYSTDNLDKNIIDKVRDVYDNYGVTGIQKIEQPGADAVYVINLENKTSIKIVRLVNDDVELMKDLIKG
;
A
#
# COMPACT_ATOMS: atom_id res chain seq x y z
N MET A 1 7.09 0.45 -17.94
CA MET A 1 7.96 -0.41 -17.22
C MET A 1 7.74 -0.43 -15.74
N LYS A 2 8.11 0.59 -15.04
CA LYS A 2 7.83 0.68 -13.62
C LYS A 2 6.37 0.55 -13.31
N LYS A 3 5.53 1.15 -14.12
CA LYS A 3 4.10 1.11 -13.87
C LYS A 3 3.55 -0.29 -13.86
N ASN A 4 3.97 -1.08 -14.81
CA ASN A 4 3.45 -2.44 -14.88
C ASN A 4 3.85 -3.25 -13.68
N ILE A 5 5.08 -3.07 -13.25
CA ILE A 5 5.57 -3.77 -12.09
C ILE A 5 4.78 -3.38 -10.86
N LEU A 6 4.56 -2.09 -10.69
CA LEU A 6 3.86 -1.61 -9.53
C LEU A 6 2.44 -2.14 -9.46
N THR A 7 1.78 -2.18 -10.59
CA THR A 7 0.41 -2.64 -10.63
C THR A 7 0.30 -4.09 -10.19
N VAL A 8 1.19 -4.91 -10.72
CA VAL A 8 1.18 -6.32 -10.39
C VAL A 8 1.53 -6.52 -8.92
N MET A 9 2.53 -5.81 -8.46
CA MET A 9 2.95 -5.94 -7.08
C MET A 9 1.86 -5.54 -6.12
N LEU A 10 1.17 -4.48 -6.44
CA LEU A 10 0.12 -4.02 -5.56
C LEU A 10 -0.93 -5.08 -5.37
N ALA A 11 -1.38 -5.68 -6.43
CA ALA A 11 -2.40 -6.69 -6.33
C ALA A 11 -1.92 -7.89 -5.52
N ALA A 12 -0.74 -8.34 -5.81
CA ALA A 12 -0.20 -9.49 -5.10
C ALA A 12 0.00 -9.18 -3.64
N ALA A 13 0.49 -7.99 -3.36
CA ALA A 13 0.77 -7.62 -1.99
C ALA A 13 -0.48 -7.61 -1.14
N VAL A 14 -1.54 -7.08 -1.68
CA VAL A 14 -2.79 -7.01 -0.93
C VAL A 14 -3.26 -8.41 -0.57
N MET A 15 -3.19 -9.31 -1.50
CA MET A 15 -3.63 -10.67 -1.25
C MET A 15 -2.79 -11.34 -0.17
N LEU A 16 -1.50 -11.20 -0.30
CA LEU A 16 -0.60 -11.83 0.67
C LEU A 16 -0.79 -11.27 2.05
N VAL A 17 -0.97 -9.99 2.15
CA VAL A 17 -1.16 -9.37 3.43
C VAL A 17 -2.38 -9.93 4.12
N ALA A 18 -3.46 -10.08 3.40
CA ALA A 18 -4.68 -10.59 3.98
C ALA A 18 -4.46 -11.99 4.54
N SER A 19 -3.74 -12.81 3.83
CA SER A 19 -3.54 -14.18 4.30
C SER A 19 -2.50 -14.26 5.40
N ALA A 20 -1.56 -13.37 5.42
CA ALA A 20 -0.50 -13.45 6.42
C ALA A 20 -0.91 -12.88 7.76
N SER A 21 -1.91 -12.04 7.78
CA SER A 21 -2.23 -11.32 9.02
C SER A 21 -2.52 -12.23 10.18
N TYR A 22 -3.17 -13.34 9.97
CA TYR A 22 -3.53 -14.19 11.08
C TYR A 22 -2.45 -15.21 11.43
N ALA A 23 -1.34 -15.14 10.79
CA ALA A 23 -0.24 -16.00 11.13
C ALA A 23 0.44 -15.59 12.42
N SER A 24 -0.22 -14.73 13.18
CA SER A 24 0.23 -14.39 14.52
C SER A 24 1.48 -13.55 14.53
N GLY A 25 1.67 -12.76 13.53
CA GLY A 25 2.84 -11.93 13.49
C GLY A 25 4.12 -12.68 13.29
N ASN A 26 4.05 -13.95 13.12
CA ASN A 26 5.24 -14.75 12.89
C ASN A 26 5.48 -14.89 11.42
N LYS A 27 6.67 -15.33 11.13
CA LYS A 27 7.04 -15.63 9.77
C LYS A 27 6.15 -16.75 9.25
N THR A 28 5.53 -16.53 8.12
CA THR A 28 4.68 -17.52 7.51
C THR A 28 5.45 -18.21 6.40
N ALA A 29 5.86 -19.40 6.65
CA ALA A 29 6.59 -20.15 5.65
C ALA A 29 5.61 -20.62 4.59
N VAL A 30 5.90 -20.32 3.37
CA VAL A 30 5.02 -20.64 2.27
C VAL A 30 5.70 -21.59 1.30
N GLY A 31 6.61 -22.36 1.78
CA GLY A 31 7.30 -23.30 0.96
C GLY A 31 8.07 -22.66 -0.16
N ALA A 32 7.78 -23.06 -1.37
CA ALA A 32 8.57 -22.64 -2.51
C ALA A 32 8.44 -21.16 -2.82
N LYS A 33 7.43 -20.50 -2.31
CA LYS A 33 7.18 -19.13 -2.68
C LYS A 33 7.77 -18.10 -1.74
N GLY A 34 8.35 -18.53 -0.67
CA GLY A 34 8.89 -17.59 0.29
C GLY A 34 7.97 -17.40 1.48
N TYR A 35 8.06 -16.24 2.10
CA TYR A 35 7.31 -16.01 3.33
C TYR A 35 7.08 -14.51 3.55
N THR A 36 6.18 -14.20 4.45
CA THR A 36 5.92 -12.83 4.86
C THR A 36 6.12 -12.69 6.35
N VAL A 37 6.47 -11.48 6.76
CA VAL A 37 6.67 -11.15 8.17
C VAL A 37 5.80 -9.95 8.50
N HIS A 38 5.03 -10.07 9.57
CA HIS A 38 4.24 -8.98 10.09
C HIS A 38 5.03 -8.27 11.17
N SER A 39 4.97 -6.96 11.17
CA SER A 39 5.64 -6.18 12.18
C SER A 39 4.96 -4.83 12.33
N VAL A 40 5.43 -4.06 13.30
CA VAL A 40 4.98 -2.69 13.49
C VAL A 40 6.18 -1.79 13.32
N ILE A 41 6.12 -0.87 12.37
CA ILE A 41 7.18 0.06 12.07
C ILE A 41 6.62 1.46 12.26
N ASP A 42 7.23 2.23 13.16
CA ASP A 42 6.78 3.60 13.46
C ASP A 42 5.30 3.64 13.82
N GLY A 43 4.84 2.66 14.58
CA GLY A 43 3.45 2.59 15.01
C GLY A 43 2.48 2.17 13.93
N ARG A 44 2.97 1.74 12.78
CA ARG A 44 2.12 1.34 11.66
C ARG A 44 2.31 -0.14 11.37
N GLU A 45 1.20 -0.80 11.11
CA GLU A 45 1.25 -2.21 10.73
C GLU A 45 1.95 -2.36 9.40
N SER A 46 2.87 -3.31 9.35
CA SER A 46 3.68 -3.52 8.17
C SER A 46 3.77 -4.99 7.83
N THR A 47 3.86 -5.28 6.57
CA THR A 47 4.08 -6.64 6.08
C THR A 47 5.24 -6.60 5.11
N THR A 48 6.23 -7.45 5.35
CA THR A 48 7.39 -7.55 4.48
C THR A 48 7.45 -8.94 3.89
N ALA A 49 7.64 -9.00 2.58
CA ALA A 49 7.69 -10.27 1.87
C ALA A 49 9.11 -10.58 1.42
N TYR A 50 9.45 -11.85 1.51
CA TYR A 50 10.75 -12.36 1.09
C TYR A 50 10.56 -13.55 0.17
N ASN A 51 11.47 -13.74 -0.77
CA ASN A 51 11.41 -14.94 -1.60
C ASN A 51 12.00 -16.11 -0.84
N LYS A 52 11.99 -17.29 -1.43
CA LYS A 52 12.46 -18.48 -0.74
C LYS A 52 13.95 -18.44 -0.39
N LYS A 53 14.70 -17.55 -1.02
CA LYS A 53 16.12 -17.40 -0.71
C LYS A 53 16.35 -16.35 0.37
N GLY A 54 15.28 -15.75 0.87
CA GLY A 54 15.40 -14.74 1.91
C GLY A 54 15.63 -13.33 1.41
N HIS A 55 15.50 -13.11 0.12
CA HIS A 55 15.67 -11.77 -0.42
C HIS A 55 14.39 -10.98 -0.29
N TRP A 56 14.53 -9.72 0.08
CA TRP A 56 13.41 -8.80 0.26
C TRP A 56 12.71 -8.54 -1.07
N LEU A 57 11.39 -8.69 -1.07
CA LEU A 57 10.57 -8.42 -2.25
C LEU A 57 9.83 -7.10 -2.15
N TYR A 58 9.19 -6.87 -1.01
CA TYR A 58 8.48 -5.62 -0.80
C TYR A 58 8.09 -5.47 0.66
N THR A 59 7.78 -4.25 1.06
CA THR A 59 7.23 -3.94 2.37
C THR A 59 6.03 -3.04 2.17
N ILE A 60 4.92 -3.37 2.82
CA ILE A 60 3.73 -2.53 2.80
C ILE A 60 3.48 -2.03 4.20
N GLN A 61 3.42 -0.72 4.34
CA GLN A 61 3.09 -0.06 5.59
C GLN A 61 1.69 0.52 5.48
N ARG A 62 0.85 0.28 6.47
CA ARG A 62 -0.52 0.80 6.47
C ARG A 62 -0.64 1.93 7.45
N TYR A 63 -1.27 3.02 7.00
CA TYR A 63 -1.50 4.18 7.82
C TYR A 63 -2.95 4.17 8.28
N SER A 64 -3.17 4.33 9.57
CA SER A 64 -4.53 4.50 10.08
C SER A 64 -4.97 5.93 9.83
N THR A 65 -6.26 6.19 9.95
CA THR A 65 -6.77 7.54 9.76
C THR A 65 -6.25 8.51 10.83
N ASP A 66 -5.80 8.00 11.95
CA ASP A 66 -5.25 8.83 13.01
C ASP A 66 -3.80 9.18 12.79
N ASN A 67 -3.16 8.54 11.86
CA ASN A 67 -1.72 8.64 11.68
C ASN A 67 -1.37 8.85 10.22
N LEU A 68 -2.09 9.74 9.58
CA LEU A 68 -1.85 10.03 8.18
C LEU A 68 -0.72 11.03 8.04
N ASP A 69 0.05 10.86 6.97
CA ASP A 69 1.15 11.74 6.67
C ASP A 69 0.60 13.01 6.01
N LYS A 70 0.78 14.14 6.68
CA LYS A 70 0.23 15.39 6.20
C LYS A 70 0.76 15.78 4.84
N ASN A 71 2.01 15.52 4.56
CA ASN A 71 2.58 15.87 3.26
C ASN A 71 1.91 15.10 2.13
N ILE A 72 1.61 13.85 2.37
CA ILE A 72 0.92 13.02 1.39
C ILE A 72 -0.50 13.53 1.17
N ILE A 73 -1.17 13.84 2.25
CA ILE A 73 -2.54 14.32 2.18
C ILE A 73 -2.61 15.64 1.42
N ASP A 74 -1.68 16.54 1.69
CA ASP A 74 -1.69 17.83 1.02
C ASP A 74 -1.51 17.70 -0.48
N LYS A 75 -0.61 16.82 -0.90
CA LYS A 75 -0.38 16.60 -2.33
C LYS A 75 -1.61 16.05 -3.03
N VAL A 76 -2.30 15.13 -2.38
CA VAL A 76 -3.48 14.52 -2.97
C VAL A 76 -4.64 15.52 -2.98
N ARG A 77 -4.77 16.33 -1.96
CA ARG A 77 -5.84 17.31 -1.89
C ARG A 77 -5.70 18.43 -2.90
N ASP A 78 -4.48 18.70 -3.33
CA ASP A 78 -4.28 19.67 -4.40
C ASP A 78 -4.97 19.22 -5.68
N VAL A 79 -5.15 17.91 -5.85
CA VAL A 79 -5.78 17.36 -7.05
C VAL A 79 -7.24 17.01 -6.79
N TYR A 80 -7.54 16.49 -5.61
CA TYR A 80 -8.86 16.01 -5.26
C TYR A 80 -9.33 16.64 -3.95
N ASP A 81 -9.64 17.91 -3.99
CA ASP A 81 -9.92 18.66 -2.77
C ASP A 81 -11.27 18.34 -2.13
N ASN A 82 -12.17 17.72 -2.87
CA ASN A 82 -13.50 17.39 -2.34
C ASN A 82 -13.60 15.99 -1.76
N TYR A 83 -12.48 15.36 -1.52
CA TYR A 83 -12.47 13.99 -1.03
C TYR A 83 -11.80 13.91 0.33
N GLY A 84 -12.30 13.01 1.17
CA GLY A 84 -11.62 12.67 2.40
C GLY A 84 -10.68 11.49 2.17
N VAL A 85 -9.59 11.46 2.91
CA VAL A 85 -8.65 10.35 2.83
C VAL A 85 -9.09 9.30 3.84
N THR A 86 -9.36 8.09 3.36
CA THR A 86 -9.81 7.01 4.25
C THR A 86 -8.73 5.99 4.52
N GLY A 87 -7.64 6.02 3.80
CA GLY A 87 -6.54 5.11 4.06
C GLY A 87 -5.35 5.39 3.16
N ILE A 88 -4.18 5.03 3.64
CA ILE A 88 -2.94 5.15 2.89
C ILE A 88 -2.12 3.91 3.11
N GLN A 89 -1.53 3.40 2.04
CA GLN A 89 -0.54 2.33 2.11
C GLN A 89 0.73 2.83 1.45
N LYS A 90 1.86 2.54 2.07
CA LYS A 90 3.16 2.83 1.48
C LYS A 90 3.79 1.51 1.07
N ILE A 91 4.20 1.42 -0.17
CA ILE A 91 4.79 0.22 -0.72
C ILE A 91 6.23 0.51 -1.11
N GLU A 92 7.14 -0.28 -0.57
CA GLU A 92 8.56 -0.16 -0.86
C GLU A 92 9.07 -1.44 -1.50
N GLN A 93 9.93 -1.29 -2.49
CA GLN A 93 10.52 -2.40 -3.22
C GLN A 93 11.99 -2.09 -3.48
N PRO A 94 12.81 -3.14 -3.61
CA PRO A 94 14.23 -2.89 -3.90
C PRO A 94 14.40 -2.19 -5.25
N GLY A 95 15.20 -1.16 -5.25
CA GLY A 95 15.53 -0.44 -6.47
C GLY A 95 14.44 0.44 -7.04
N ALA A 96 13.38 0.68 -6.27
CA ALA A 96 12.26 1.48 -6.75
C ALA A 96 11.90 2.56 -5.74
N ASP A 97 11.30 3.63 -6.22
CA ASP A 97 10.81 4.68 -5.35
C ASP A 97 9.60 4.17 -4.58
N ALA A 98 9.39 4.72 -3.40
CA ALA A 98 8.22 4.37 -2.60
C ALA A 98 6.95 4.79 -3.33
N VAL A 99 5.94 3.94 -3.25
CA VAL A 99 4.65 4.19 -3.86
C VAL A 99 3.63 4.31 -2.76
N TYR A 100 2.82 5.36 -2.81
CA TYR A 100 1.73 5.52 -1.86
C TYR A 100 0.42 5.27 -2.59
N VAL A 101 -0.41 4.42 -2.01
CA VAL A 101 -1.75 4.16 -2.53
C VAL A 101 -2.72 4.77 -1.56
N ILE A 102 -3.51 5.70 -2.03
CA ILE A 102 -4.39 6.50 -1.18
C ILE A 102 -5.84 6.24 -1.57
N ASN A 103 -6.64 5.92 -0.57
CA ASN A 103 -8.08 5.75 -0.77
C ASN A 103 -8.77 7.05 -0.42
N LEU A 104 -9.56 7.55 -1.36
CA LEU A 104 -10.31 8.78 -1.21
C LEU A 104 -11.79 8.49 -1.31
N GLU A 105 -12.59 9.21 -0.55
CA GLU A 105 -14.01 8.98 -0.56
C GLU A 105 -14.77 10.28 -0.35
N ASN A 106 -15.88 10.43 -1.06
CA ASN A 106 -16.85 11.46 -0.77
C ASN A 106 -18.23 10.83 -0.82
N LYS A 107 -19.29 11.64 -0.88
CA LYS A 107 -20.64 11.11 -0.81
C LYS A 107 -21.02 10.25 -2.00
N THR A 108 -20.42 10.48 -3.14
CA THR A 108 -20.85 9.85 -4.38
C THR A 108 -19.82 8.89 -4.98
N SER A 109 -18.58 8.93 -4.54
CA SER A 109 -17.59 8.09 -5.19
C SER A 109 -16.44 7.74 -4.27
N ILE A 110 -15.73 6.71 -4.67
CA ILE A 110 -14.50 6.26 -4.04
C ILE A 110 -13.44 6.28 -5.12
N LYS A 111 -12.30 6.90 -4.81
CA LYS A 111 -11.19 6.93 -5.74
C LYS A 111 -9.98 6.30 -5.09
N ILE A 112 -9.21 5.59 -5.88
CA ILE A 112 -7.93 5.05 -5.44
C ILE A 112 -6.87 5.70 -6.30
N VAL A 113 -5.94 6.39 -5.66
CA VAL A 113 -4.90 7.10 -6.38
C VAL A 113 -3.54 6.61 -5.94
N ARG A 114 -2.58 6.79 -6.81
CA ARG A 114 -1.20 6.42 -6.57
C ARG A 114 -0.35 7.66 -6.58
N LEU A 115 0.52 7.79 -5.62
CA LEU A 115 1.45 8.91 -5.53
C LEU A 115 2.87 8.38 -5.57
N VAL A 116 3.64 8.82 -6.56
CA VAL A 116 5.05 8.50 -6.69
C VAL A 116 5.77 9.78 -7.05
N ASN A 117 6.72 10.19 -6.23
CA ASN A 117 7.52 11.38 -6.49
C ASN A 117 6.67 12.60 -6.86
N ASP A 118 5.69 12.91 -6.05
CA ASP A 118 4.81 14.05 -6.25
C ASP A 118 3.84 13.92 -7.43
N ASP A 119 3.82 12.78 -8.08
CA ASP A 119 2.96 12.54 -9.21
C ASP A 119 1.74 11.76 -8.74
N VAL A 120 0.57 12.37 -8.90
CA VAL A 120 -0.69 11.76 -8.48
C VAL A 120 -1.38 11.17 -9.68
N GLU A 121 -1.68 9.88 -9.62
CA GLU A 121 -2.30 9.17 -10.73
C GLU A 121 -3.55 8.44 -10.24
N LEU A 122 -4.65 8.63 -10.95
CA LEU A 122 -5.90 7.94 -10.62
C LEU A 122 -5.82 6.49 -11.07
N MET A 123 -6.01 5.56 -10.15
CA MET A 123 -5.98 4.15 -10.45
C MET A 123 -7.38 3.57 -10.61
N LYS A 124 -8.32 4.03 -9.83
CA LYS A 124 -9.66 3.48 -9.84
C LYS A 124 -10.65 4.54 -9.41
N ASP A 125 -11.81 4.51 -10.04
CA ASP A 125 -12.87 5.46 -9.75
C ASP A 125 -14.18 4.68 -9.67
N LEU A 126 -14.75 4.59 -8.48
CA LEU A 126 -15.95 3.82 -8.24
C LEU A 126 -17.08 4.76 -7.83
N ILE A 127 -18.21 4.58 -8.46
CA ILE A 127 -19.39 5.37 -8.15
C ILE A 127 -20.22 4.61 -7.12
N LYS A 128 -20.59 5.28 -6.06
CA LYS A 128 -21.45 4.67 -5.06
C LYS A 128 -22.86 4.54 -5.60
N GLY A 129 -23.44 3.40 -5.38
CA GLY A 129 -24.76 3.10 -5.88
C GLY A 129 -25.90 3.74 -5.16
#